data_ecb649cc11ce17422d21f5ad885d5d17
#
_entry.id   ecb649cc11ce17422d21f5ad885d5d17
#
_cell.length_a   1.000
_cell.length_b   1.000
_cell.length_c   1.000
_cell.angle_alpha   90.00
_cell.angle_beta   90.00
_cell.angle_gamma   90.00
#
_symmetry.space_group_name_H-M   'P 1'
#
loop_
_entity.id
_entity.type
_entity.pdbx_description
1 polymer ?
#
loop_
_entity_poly.entity_id
_entity_poly.type
_entity_poly.pdbx_seq_one_letter_code
_entity_poly.pdbx_strand_id
1 'polypeptide(L)'
;MKNRILSTLFMLLLVLTAMGAKKPKYIFYFIGDGMGMSPVLCAETYNRTVLGNTQPLLMLQFPVVSMSTTYSASNTITDSAAAGTALATGHKTNNGMLGVTPDTKPVQSIAYELKQQGYGIGIATSVAPDDATPGAFYAHVNHRGQFYDIAKDMAESDYEIFAGGKLRGHAPQGQPDVRTVLADAGYSVVNPTL
;
A
#
# COMPACT_ATOMS: atom_id res chain seq x y z
N MET A 1 -34.97 -31.14 21.85
CA MET A 1 -33.61 -31.72 21.71
C MET A 1 -33.14 -31.75 20.26
N LYS A 2 -33.91 -32.29 19.30
CA LYS A 2 -33.50 -32.37 17.87
C LYS A 2 -33.06 -31.03 17.25
N ASN A 3 -33.77 -29.93 17.48
CA ASN A 3 -33.41 -28.61 16.90
C ASN A 3 -32.13 -28.03 17.48
N ARG A 4 -31.79 -28.29 18.74
CA ARG A 4 -30.53 -27.87 19.36
C ARG A 4 -29.34 -28.63 18.81
N ILE A 5 -29.49 -29.93 18.56
CA ILE A 5 -28.43 -30.76 17.95
C ILE A 5 -28.18 -30.32 16.51
N LEU A 6 -29.22 -30.03 15.74
CA LEU A 6 -29.13 -29.58 14.35
C LEU A 6 -28.44 -28.21 14.27
N SER A 7 -28.76 -27.27 15.19
CA SER A 7 -28.15 -25.95 15.28
C SER A 7 -26.66 -26.04 15.65
N THR A 8 -26.30 -26.92 16.58
CA THR A 8 -24.91 -27.14 17.00
C THR A 8 -24.08 -27.76 15.85
N LEU A 9 -24.69 -28.73 15.13
CA LEU A 9 -24.06 -29.38 13.99
C LEU A 9 -23.81 -28.39 12.84
N PHE A 10 -24.78 -27.49 12.58
CA PHE A 10 -24.65 -26.43 11.57
C PHE A 10 -23.57 -25.38 11.93
N MET A 11 -23.52 -25.01 13.22
CA MET A 11 -22.46 -24.15 13.73
C MET A 11 -21.05 -24.77 13.62
N LEU A 12 -20.94 -26.08 13.93
CA LEU A 12 -19.69 -26.82 13.82
C LEU A 12 -19.24 -26.93 12.35
N LEU A 13 -20.17 -27.13 11.41
CA LEU A 13 -19.91 -27.19 9.97
C LEU A 13 -19.42 -25.83 9.44
N LEU A 14 -20.02 -24.72 9.91
CA LEU A 14 -19.58 -23.35 9.57
C LEU A 14 -18.16 -23.06 10.08
N VAL A 15 -17.80 -23.50 11.28
CA VAL A 15 -16.45 -23.33 11.84
C VAL A 15 -15.43 -24.17 11.06
N LEU A 16 -15.78 -25.40 10.67
CA LEU A 16 -14.88 -26.27 9.88
C LEU A 16 -14.63 -25.74 8.46
N THR A 17 -15.62 -25.09 7.83
CA THR A 17 -15.40 -24.44 6.51
C THR A 17 -14.56 -23.18 6.59
N ALA A 18 -14.63 -22.45 7.70
CA ALA A 18 -13.79 -21.26 7.93
C ALA A 18 -12.31 -21.59 8.20
N MET A 19 -12.00 -22.78 8.72
CA MET A 19 -10.63 -23.22 9.00
C MET A 19 -9.88 -23.76 7.77
N GLY A 20 -10.55 -23.91 6.62
CA GLY A 20 -9.98 -24.56 5.42
C GLY A 20 -9.46 -23.60 4.34
N ALA A 21 -9.59 -22.29 4.50
CA ALA A 21 -9.07 -21.33 3.51
C ALA A 21 -7.53 -21.34 3.52
N LYS A 22 -6.92 -21.90 2.48
CA LYS A 22 -5.47 -21.84 2.31
C LYS A 22 -5.05 -20.37 2.23
N LYS A 23 -4.11 -19.94 3.06
CA LYS A 23 -3.52 -18.61 2.96
C LYS A 23 -2.92 -18.43 1.55
N PRO A 24 -3.14 -17.29 0.88
CA PRO A 24 -2.51 -17.02 -0.40
C PRO A 24 -0.99 -17.03 -0.22
N LYS A 25 -0.27 -17.65 -1.16
CA LYS A 25 1.20 -17.69 -1.12
C LYS A 25 1.80 -16.35 -1.51
N TYR A 26 1.16 -15.63 -2.43
CA TYR A 26 1.57 -14.33 -2.94
C TYR A 26 0.37 -13.39 -2.96
N ILE A 27 0.61 -12.14 -2.57
CA ILE A 27 -0.37 -11.05 -2.62
C ILE A 27 0.27 -9.91 -3.41
N PHE A 28 -0.37 -9.48 -4.50
CA PHE A 28 0.06 -8.34 -5.30
C PHE A 28 -0.98 -7.25 -5.18
N TYR A 29 -0.55 -6.06 -4.76
CA TYR A 29 -1.40 -4.89 -4.60
C TYR A 29 -0.90 -3.76 -5.52
N PHE A 30 -1.66 -3.47 -6.57
CA PHE A 30 -1.31 -2.46 -7.56
C PHE A 30 -2.13 -1.19 -7.33
N ILE A 31 -1.46 -0.05 -7.25
CA ILE A 31 -2.09 1.26 -7.09
C ILE A 31 -1.76 2.12 -8.32
N GLY A 32 -2.80 2.52 -9.04
CA GLY A 32 -2.71 3.56 -10.06
C GLY A 32 -3.01 4.93 -9.44
N ASP A 33 -1.98 5.66 -9.05
CA ASP A 33 -2.13 6.97 -8.42
C ASP A 33 -2.68 7.98 -9.44
N GLY A 34 -3.79 8.63 -9.06
CA GLY A 34 -4.53 9.53 -9.96
C GLY A 34 -5.19 8.84 -11.15
N MET A 35 -5.15 7.52 -11.22
CA MET A 35 -5.72 6.74 -12.32
C MET A 35 -7.25 6.61 -12.19
N GLY A 36 -7.97 7.62 -12.67
CA GLY A 36 -9.43 7.55 -12.82
C GLY A 36 -9.85 6.76 -14.06
N MET A 37 -11.14 6.80 -14.38
CA MET A 37 -11.70 6.07 -15.54
C MET A 37 -11.14 6.56 -16.88
N SER A 38 -10.86 7.86 -17.03
CA SER A 38 -10.37 8.41 -18.29
C SER A 38 -9.00 7.87 -18.71
N PRO A 39 -7.96 7.83 -17.86
CA PRO A 39 -6.70 7.15 -18.19
C PRO A 39 -6.88 5.68 -18.57
N VAL A 40 -7.75 4.94 -17.88
CA VAL A 40 -8.01 3.52 -18.20
C VAL A 40 -8.65 3.40 -19.58
N LEU A 41 -9.65 4.23 -19.89
CA LEU A 41 -10.30 4.22 -21.21
C LEU A 41 -9.34 4.62 -22.32
N CYS A 42 -8.50 5.63 -22.11
CA CYS A 42 -7.47 6.02 -23.06
C CYS A 42 -6.49 4.87 -23.35
N ALA A 43 -6.02 4.19 -22.29
CA ALA A 43 -5.11 3.04 -22.42
C ALA A 43 -5.77 1.88 -23.16
N GLU A 44 -7.03 1.57 -22.87
CA GLU A 44 -7.78 0.50 -23.56
C GLU A 44 -8.02 0.87 -25.03
N THR A 45 -8.37 2.13 -25.33
CA THR A 45 -8.53 2.59 -26.71
C THR A 45 -7.22 2.49 -27.48
N TYR A 46 -6.11 2.95 -26.92
CA TYR A 46 -4.79 2.82 -27.51
C TYR A 46 -4.40 1.36 -27.75
N ASN A 47 -4.65 0.50 -26.78
CA ASN A 47 -4.40 -0.94 -26.87
C ASN A 47 -5.10 -1.56 -28.08
N ARG A 48 -6.36 -1.18 -28.33
CA ARG A 48 -7.16 -1.72 -29.44
C ARG A 48 -6.87 -1.06 -30.77
N THR A 49 -6.83 0.28 -30.81
CA THR A 49 -6.81 1.01 -32.08
C THR A 49 -5.41 1.23 -32.63
N VAL A 50 -4.40 1.37 -31.77
CA VAL A 50 -3.02 1.63 -32.18
C VAL A 50 -2.18 0.36 -32.13
N LEU A 51 -2.27 -0.43 -31.06
CA LEU A 51 -1.50 -1.67 -30.93
C LEU A 51 -2.19 -2.86 -31.62
N GLY A 52 -3.45 -2.74 -32.03
CA GLY A 52 -4.20 -3.80 -32.69
C GLY A 52 -4.53 -5.01 -31.80
N ASN A 53 -4.41 -4.89 -30.49
CA ASN A 53 -4.69 -5.98 -29.57
C ASN A 53 -6.19 -6.25 -29.49
N THR A 54 -6.58 -7.53 -29.60
CA THR A 54 -7.98 -7.96 -29.48
C THR A 54 -8.41 -8.21 -28.04
N GLN A 55 -7.45 -8.47 -27.16
CA GLN A 55 -7.71 -8.68 -25.74
C GLN A 55 -7.75 -7.35 -24.99
N PRO A 56 -8.70 -7.16 -24.08
CA PRO A 56 -8.73 -5.97 -23.21
C PRO A 56 -7.52 -5.95 -22.26
N LEU A 57 -7.26 -4.78 -21.69
CA LEU A 57 -6.25 -4.65 -20.63
C LEU A 57 -6.51 -5.66 -19.51
N LEU A 58 -5.44 -6.27 -18.98
CA LEU A 58 -5.54 -7.31 -17.96
C LEU A 58 -6.36 -6.85 -16.74
N MET A 59 -6.20 -5.60 -16.30
CA MET A 59 -6.95 -5.03 -15.19
C MET A 59 -8.48 -5.01 -15.40
N LEU A 60 -8.94 -4.97 -16.66
CA LEU A 60 -10.36 -5.02 -17.01
C LEU A 60 -10.90 -6.47 -17.09
N GLN A 61 -10.04 -7.46 -16.92
CA GLN A 61 -10.41 -8.88 -16.96
C GLN A 61 -10.50 -9.50 -15.56
N PHE A 62 -10.29 -8.74 -14.48
CA PHE A 62 -10.43 -9.26 -13.13
C PHE A 62 -11.88 -9.67 -12.85
N PRO A 63 -12.09 -10.81 -12.16
CA PRO A 63 -13.42 -11.35 -11.93
C PRO A 63 -14.27 -10.54 -10.96
N VAL A 64 -13.64 -9.66 -10.18
CA VAL A 64 -14.31 -8.80 -9.19
C VAL A 64 -13.94 -7.35 -9.46
N VAL A 65 -14.95 -6.51 -9.60
CA VAL A 65 -14.82 -5.07 -9.78
C VAL A 65 -15.68 -4.37 -8.73
N SER A 66 -15.16 -3.30 -8.14
CA SER A 66 -15.88 -2.48 -7.18
C SER A 66 -15.58 -1.01 -7.39
N MET A 67 -16.40 -0.15 -6.81
CA MET A 67 -16.22 1.29 -6.78
C MET A 67 -16.14 1.77 -5.34
N SER A 68 -15.30 2.78 -5.08
CA SER A 68 -15.20 3.42 -3.78
C SER A 68 -15.20 4.93 -3.92
N THR A 69 -15.62 5.61 -2.85
CA THR A 69 -15.47 7.05 -2.73
C THR A 69 -14.07 7.38 -2.22
N THR A 70 -13.48 8.45 -2.74
CA THR A 70 -12.05 8.76 -2.51
C THR A 70 -11.81 10.03 -1.67
N TYR A 71 -12.85 10.69 -1.14
CA TYR A 71 -12.67 11.86 -0.28
C TYR A 71 -11.84 11.54 0.99
N SER A 72 -10.98 12.48 1.41
CA SER A 72 -10.21 12.38 2.64
C SER A 72 -11.02 12.82 3.87
N ALA A 73 -10.43 12.75 5.05
CA ALA A 73 -11.10 13.25 6.26
C ALA A 73 -11.24 14.79 6.26
N SER A 74 -10.35 15.50 5.58
CA SER A 74 -10.33 16.97 5.55
C SER A 74 -10.84 17.60 4.26
N ASN A 75 -11.03 16.83 3.17
CA ASN A 75 -11.31 17.41 1.86
C ASN A 75 -12.12 16.46 0.96
N THR A 76 -12.96 17.03 0.10
CA THR A 76 -13.70 16.29 -0.93
C THR A 76 -12.78 15.72 -2.02
N ILE A 77 -11.63 16.36 -2.25
CA ILE A 77 -10.58 15.87 -3.16
C ILE A 77 -9.41 15.42 -2.29
N THR A 78 -9.15 14.12 -2.32
CA THR A 78 -8.02 13.52 -1.61
C THR A 78 -6.69 13.85 -2.30
N ASP A 79 -5.60 13.80 -1.53
CA ASP A 79 -4.26 13.68 -2.08
C ASP A 79 -3.75 12.23 -1.97
N SER A 80 -2.57 11.96 -2.53
CA SER A 80 -1.96 10.61 -2.49
C SER A 80 -1.64 10.14 -1.08
N ALA A 81 -1.33 11.05 -0.15
CA ALA A 81 -1.01 10.70 1.23
C ALA A 81 -2.24 10.14 1.96
N ALA A 82 -3.34 10.88 1.94
CA ALA A 82 -4.59 10.45 2.57
C ALA A 82 -5.20 9.24 1.86
N ALA A 83 -5.17 9.19 0.53
CA ALA A 83 -5.67 8.06 -0.23
C ALA A 83 -4.82 6.81 -0.01
N GLY A 84 -3.50 6.93 -0.02
CA GLY A 84 -2.57 5.85 0.28
C GLY A 84 -2.78 5.30 1.69
N THR A 85 -2.92 6.18 2.68
CA THR A 85 -3.24 5.78 4.06
C THR A 85 -4.55 5.01 4.13
N ALA A 86 -5.62 5.49 3.47
CA ALA A 86 -6.90 4.79 3.46
C ALA A 86 -6.81 3.40 2.80
N LEU A 87 -6.06 3.28 1.71
CA LEU A 87 -5.80 2.01 1.02
C LEU A 87 -4.94 1.05 1.87
N ALA A 88 -3.93 1.58 2.55
CA ALA A 88 -3.00 0.79 3.34
C ALA A 88 -3.59 0.32 4.68
N THR A 89 -4.44 1.15 5.31
CA THR A 89 -4.84 0.95 6.71
C THR A 89 -6.34 0.78 6.93
N GLY A 90 -7.17 1.10 5.92
CA GLY A 90 -8.62 1.18 6.07
C GLY A 90 -9.11 2.42 6.83
N HIS A 91 -8.22 3.35 7.21
CA HIS A 91 -8.56 4.56 7.95
C HIS A 91 -8.41 5.81 7.07
N LYS A 92 -9.40 6.69 7.12
CA LYS A 92 -9.28 8.02 6.51
C LYS A 92 -8.43 8.94 7.38
N THR A 93 -7.59 9.75 6.71
CA THR A 93 -6.81 10.81 7.36
C THR A 93 -6.97 12.13 6.61
N ASN A 94 -6.34 13.19 7.12
CA ASN A 94 -6.32 14.49 6.45
C ASN A 94 -5.35 14.48 5.28
N ASN A 95 -5.61 15.31 4.27
CA ASN A 95 -4.67 15.49 3.17
C ASN A 95 -3.27 15.83 3.72
N GLY A 96 -2.26 15.21 3.13
CA GLY A 96 -0.87 15.36 3.52
C GLY A 96 -0.37 14.39 4.59
N MET A 97 -1.24 13.73 5.34
CA MET A 97 -0.85 12.80 6.43
C MET A 97 -0.65 11.37 5.92
N LEU A 98 0.31 10.67 6.52
CA LEU A 98 0.67 9.28 6.19
C LEU A 98 0.62 8.38 7.42
N GLY A 99 -0.09 7.26 7.33
CA GLY A 99 -0.14 6.22 8.36
C GLY A 99 -0.62 6.68 9.73
N VAL A 100 -1.32 7.80 9.78
CA VAL A 100 -1.88 8.36 11.03
C VAL A 100 -3.34 8.73 10.84
N THR A 101 -4.10 8.74 11.93
CA THR A 101 -5.47 9.28 11.97
C THR A 101 -5.47 10.81 11.87
N PRO A 102 -6.64 11.47 11.68
CA PRO A 102 -6.73 12.92 11.68
C PRO A 102 -6.25 13.61 12.98
N ASP A 103 -6.28 12.89 14.09
CA ASP A 103 -5.74 13.30 15.40
C ASP A 103 -4.31 12.78 15.64
N THR A 104 -3.58 12.48 14.57
CA THR A 104 -2.15 12.15 14.56
C THR A 104 -1.73 10.85 15.25
N LYS A 105 -2.67 9.93 15.50
CA LYS A 105 -2.34 8.61 16.07
C LYS A 105 -1.91 7.64 14.98
N PRO A 106 -0.79 6.92 15.14
CA PRO A 106 -0.35 5.90 14.20
C PRO A 106 -1.41 4.82 13.97
N VAL A 107 -1.56 4.37 12.72
CA VAL A 107 -2.40 3.24 12.32
C VAL A 107 -1.59 2.26 11.47
N GLN A 108 -1.75 0.98 11.73
CA GLN A 108 -0.96 -0.05 11.07
C GLN A 108 -1.48 -0.33 9.67
N SER A 109 -0.57 -0.57 8.75
CA SER A 109 -0.89 -0.93 7.37
C SER A 109 -1.10 -2.43 7.20
N ILE A 110 -1.79 -2.81 6.12
CA ILE A 110 -1.90 -4.22 5.72
C ILE A 110 -0.53 -4.86 5.46
N ALA A 111 0.47 -4.09 5.00
CA ALA A 111 1.84 -4.57 4.81
C ALA A 111 2.47 -4.96 6.16
N TYR A 112 2.31 -4.14 7.18
CA TYR A 112 2.74 -4.47 8.53
C TYR A 112 2.05 -5.74 9.05
N GLU A 113 0.73 -5.83 8.92
CA GLU A 113 -0.04 -7.00 9.36
C GLU A 113 0.39 -8.30 8.66
N LEU A 114 0.70 -8.23 7.37
CA LEU A 114 1.22 -9.37 6.61
C LEU A 114 2.63 -9.74 7.03
N LYS A 115 3.51 -8.77 7.31
CA LYS A 115 4.85 -9.00 7.86
C LYS A 115 4.76 -9.79 9.17
N GLN A 116 3.86 -9.39 10.08
CA GLN A 116 3.63 -10.11 11.35
C GLN A 116 3.13 -11.55 11.14
N GLN A 117 2.53 -11.84 10.00
CA GLN A 117 2.09 -13.18 9.62
C GLN A 117 3.17 -14.00 8.88
N GLY A 118 4.39 -13.46 8.76
CA GLY A 118 5.55 -14.12 8.15
C GLY A 118 5.65 -13.98 6.63
N TYR A 119 4.92 -13.01 6.03
CA TYR A 119 5.14 -12.68 4.63
C TYR A 119 6.38 -11.79 4.47
N GLY A 120 7.15 -11.99 3.41
CA GLY A 120 8.11 -11.00 2.94
C GLY A 120 7.37 -9.84 2.26
N ILE A 121 7.79 -8.61 2.57
CA ILE A 121 7.17 -7.38 2.05
C ILE A 121 8.10 -6.68 1.08
N GLY A 122 7.60 -6.40 -0.12
CA GLY A 122 8.28 -5.57 -1.11
C GLY A 122 7.42 -4.36 -1.49
N ILE A 123 8.00 -3.18 -1.45
CA ILE A 123 7.38 -1.92 -1.90
C ILE A 123 8.10 -1.45 -3.16
N ALA A 124 7.38 -1.40 -4.29
CA ALA A 124 7.92 -0.92 -5.55
C ALA A 124 7.07 0.25 -6.08
N THR A 125 7.71 1.27 -6.61
CA THR A 125 7.04 2.50 -7.05
C THR A 125 7.76 3.12 -8.24
N SER A 126 7.04 3.89 -9.06
CA SER A 126 7.60 4.72 -10.13
C SER A 126 8.13 6.07 -9.64
N VAL A 127 7.86 6.44 -8.39
CA VAL A 127 8.39 7.63 -7.71
C VAL A 127 9.48 7.24 -6.71
N ALA A 128 9.89 8.15 -5.82
CA ALA A 128 10.82 7.82 -4.74
C ALA A 128 10.15 6.90 -3.71
N PRO A 129 10.85 5.90 -3.14
CA PRO A 129 10.28 5.05 -2.11
C PRO A 129 9.77 5.82 -0.88
N ASP A 130 10.39 6.95 -0.55
CA ASP A 130 10.01 7.86 0.53
C ASP A 130 8.97 8.93 0.11
N ASP A 131 8.30 8.75 -1.03
CA ASP A 131 7.13 9.56 -1.39
C ASP A 131 5.85 9.05 -0.71
N ALA A 132 4.77 9.80 -0.85
CA ALA A 132 3.53 9.63 -0.11
C ALA A 132 2.85 8.26 -0.31
N THR A 133 2.66 7.81 -1.54
CA THR A 133 1.93 6.58 -1.83
C THR A 133 2.64 5.33 -1.30
N PRO A 134 3.94 5.10 -1.57
CA PRO A 134 4.66 4.01 -0.94
C PRO A 134 4.80 4.20 0.58
N GLY A 135 5.06 5.43 1.04
CA GLY A 135 5.22 5.76 2.46
C GLY A 135 4.00 5.41 3.32
N ALA A 136 2.80 5.48 2.76
CA ALA A 136 1.58 5.13 3.48
C ALA A 136 1.53 3.67 3.98
N PHE A 137 2.38 2.78 3.45
CA PHE A 137 2.44 1.37 3.84
C PHE A 137 3.41 1.08 4.99
N TYR A 138 4.23 2.07 5.41
CA TYR A 138 5.22 1.87 6.46
C TYR A 138 5.49 3.11 7.35
N ALA A 139 5.15 4.34 6.88
CA ALA A 139 5.47 5.56 7.59
C ALA A 139 4.28 6.13 8.39
N HIS A 140 4.62 6.89 9.47
CA HIS A 140 3.66 7.50 10.38
C HIS A 140 4.00 8.98 10.60
N VAL A 141 3.75 9.82 9.59
CA VAL A 141 4.10 11.24 9.61
C VAL A 141 2.90 12.16 9.41
N ASN A 142 2.94 13.32 10.03
CA ASN A 142 1.87 14.30 9.93
C ASN A 142 1.86 15.08 8.61
N HIS A 143 2.92 14.98 7.83
CA HIS A 143 2.99 15.64 6.53
C HIS A 143 3.90 14.90 5.55
N ARG A 144 3.41 14.65 4.34
CA ARG A 144 4.10 13.94 3.26
C ARG A 144 5.43 14.57 2.81
N GLY A 145 5.69 15.81 3.17
CA GLY A 145 6.95 16.50 2.91
C GLY A 145 8.05 16.18 3.91
N GLN A 146 7.77 15.41 4.95
CA GLN A 146 8.74 14.95 5.95
C GLN A 146 9.55 13.75 5.41
N PHE A 147 10.17 13.91 4.25
CA PHE A 147 10.85 12.81 3.55
C PHE A 147 11.92 12.11 4.38
N TYR A 148 12.64 12.87 5.21
CA TYR A 148 13.65 12.29 6.09
C TYR A 148 13.04 11.37 7.15
N ASP A 149 11.91 11.77 7.77
CA ASP A 149 11.21 10.97 8.75
C ASP A 149 10.57 9.74 8.08
N ILE A 150 10.00 9.90 6.88
CA ILE A 150 9.49 8.78 6.07
C ILE A 150 10.60 7.78 5.78
N ALA A 151 11.81 8.25 5.43
CA ALA A 151 12.94 7.35 5.17
C ALA A 151 13.47 6.67 6.44
N LYS A 152 13.34 7.30 7.61
CA LYS A 152 13.62 6.63 8.90
C LYS A 152 12.60 5.53 9.19
N ASP A 153 11.30 5.82 9.01
CA ASP A 153 10.26 4.81 9.16
C ASP A 153 10.46 3.63 8.18
N MET A 154 10.98 3.92 6.96
CA MET A 154 11.40 2.87 6.01
C MET A 154 12.48 1.98 6.62
N ALA A 155 13.50 2.55 7.24
CA ALA A 155 14.59 1.79 7.89
C ALA A 155 14.06 0.93 9.04
N GLU A 156 13.07 1.42 9.79
CA GLU A 156 12.48 0.74 10.93
C GLU A 156 11.43 -0.32 10.55
N SER A 157 10.95 -0.33 9.30
CA SER A 157 9.87 -1.23 8.85
C SER A 157 10.26 -2.71 8.79
N ASP A 158 11.55 -3.01 8.68
CA ASP A 158 12.08 -4.36 8.46
C ASP A 158 11.47 -5.07 7.22
N TYR A 159 11.10 -4.31 6.19
CA TYR A 159 10.61 -4.87 4.93
C TYR A 159 11.79 -5.28 4.05
N GLU A 160 11.62 -6.33 3.25
CA GLU A 160 12.75 -6.97 2.53
C GLU A 160 13.23 -6.15 1.32
N ILE A 161 12.34 -5.43 0.64
CA ILE A 161 12.70 -4.74 -0.61
C ILE A 161 11.96 -3.41 -0.73
N PHE A 162 12.73 -2.37 -1.05
CA PHE A 162 12.21 -1.10 -1.56
C PHE A 162 12.81 -0.83 -2.94
N ALA A 163 11.97 -0.53 -3.92
CA ALA A 163 12.39 -0.22 -5.28
C ALA A 163 11.67 1.03 -5.79
N GLY A 164 12.41 1.93 -6.41
CA GLY A 164 11.85 3.18 -6.93
C GLY A 164 12.92 4.15 -7.40
N GLY A 165 12.52 5.41 -7.53
CA GLY A 165 13.43 6.50 -7.88
C GLY A 165 14.39 6.88 -6.75
N LYS A 166 15.16 7.94 -6.96
CA LYS A 166 16.10 8.47 -5.96
C LYS A 166 15.33 8.94 -4.71
N LEU A 167 15.82 8.55 -3.54
CA LEU A 167 15.31 9.04 -2.25
C LEU A 167 15.34 10.57 -2.20
N ARG A 168 14.31 11.15 -1.62
CA ARG A 168 14.09 12.61 -1.50
C ARG A 168 14.50 13.16 -0.15
N GLY A 169 14.58 12.30 0.87
CA GLY A 169 14.95 12.70 2.23
C GLY A 169 16.35 13.29 2.29
N HIS A 170 16.44 14.49 2.86
CA HIS A 170 17.71 15.15 3.20
C HIS A 170 17.83 15.21 4.71
N ALA A 171 18.98 14.81 5.21
CA ALA A 171 19.26 14.85 6.64
C ALA A 171 19.22 16.30 7.17
N PRO A 172 18.48 16.58 8.25
CA PRO A 172 18.62 17.82 8.99
C PRO A 172 20.05 17.97 9.51
N GLN A 173 20.45 19.21 9.82
CA GLN A 173 21.79 19.49 10.34
C GLN A 173 22.07 18.64 11.59
N GLY A 174 23.20 17.95 11.59
CA GLY A 174 23.64 17.09 12.69
C GLY A 174 23.01 15.69 12.72
N GLN A 175 22.17 15.36 11.75
CA GLN A 175 21.62 14.02 11.60
C GLN A 175 22.39 13.21 10.53
N PRO A 176 22.42 11.87 10.64
CA PRO A 176 23.07 11.02 9.62
C PRO A 176 22.30 11.10 8.30
N ASP A 177 23.02 10.95 7.19
CA ASP A 177 22.42 10.85 5.86
C ASP A 177 21.46 9.65 5.78
N VAL A 178 20.39 9.76 4.98
CA VAL A 178 19.38 8.71 4.82
C VAL A 178 19.99 7.37 4.43
N ARG A 179 21.02 7.35 3.57
CA ARG A 179 21.69 6.11 3.17
C ARG A 179 22.43 5.45 4.35
N THR A 180 23.00 6.26 5.23
CA THR A 180 23.61 5.77 6.48
C THR A 180 22.56 5.17 7.38
N VAL A 181 21.41 5.83 7.58
CA VAL A 181 20.29 5.31 8.36
C VAL A 181 19.81 3.96 7.84
N LEU A 182 19.65 3.84 6.51
CA LEU A 182 19.24 2.59 5.87
C LEU A 182 20.31 1.49 6.01
N ALA A 183 21.59 1.85 5.83
CA ALA A 183 22.69 0.89 5.96
C ALA A 183 22.83 0.37 7.40
N ASP A 184 22.69 1.24 8.40
CA ASP A 184 22.73 0.87 9.81
C ASP A 184 21.56 -0.05 10.18
N ALA A 185 20.42 0.07 9.49
CA ALA A 185 19.27 -0.83 9.59
C ALA A 185 19.42 -2.14 8.77
N GLY A 186 20.56 -2.34 8.10
CA GLY A 186 20.87 -3.57 7.35
C GLY A 186 20.50 -3.54 5.87
N TYR A 187 20.02 -2.41 5.33
CA TYR A 187 19.71 -2.31 3.91
C TYR A 187 20.96 -2.06 3.06
N SER A 188 21.06 -2.78 1.95
CA SER A 188 22.02 -2.47 0.89
C SER A 188 21.42 -1.50 -0.11
N VAL A 189 21.89 -0.26 -0.14
CA VAL A 189 21.42 0.75 -1.09
C VAL A 189 22.19 0.64 -2.40
N VAL A 190 21.56 0.10 -3.44
CA VAL A 190 22.14 -0.06 -4.77
C VAL A 190 21.60 1.02 -5.72
N ASN A 191 22.48 1.67 -6.46
CA ASN A 191 22.11 2.47 -7.62
C ASN A 191 22.41 1.61 -8.85
N PRO A 192 21.40 1.29 -9.71
CA PRO A 192 21.74 0.70 -10.98
C PRO A 192 22.63 1.67 -11.76
N THR A 193 23.82 1.26 -12.12
CA THR A 193 24.61 1.89 -13.18
C THR A 193 23.93 1.55 -14.48
N LEU A 194 23.29 2.55 -15.11
CA LEU A 194 22.82 2.45 -16.49
C LEU A 194 23.99 2.33 -17.44
#